data_c0273bd56c6e125f5bbed38bbfad826e
#
_entry.id   c0273bd56c6e125f5bbed38bbfad826e
#
_cell.length_a   1.000
_cell.length_b   1.000
_cell.length_c   1.000
_cell.angle_alpha   90.00
_cell.angle_beta   90.00
_cell.angle_gamma   90.00
#
_symmetry.space_group_name_H-M   'P 1'
#
loop_
_entity.id
_entity.type
_entity.pdbx_description
1 polymer ?
#
loop_
_entity_poly.entity_id
_entity_poly.type
_entity_poly.pdbx_seq_one_letter_code
_entity_poly.pdbx_strand_id
1 'polypeptide(L)'
;MVFAPRRWRKLHLGVDADTHEVVAVELTQDDVGDVSELGGLLDQVATPIASLIADGAYDGETVYDAVADRHPEADIIIPPRATAVPSTSEATQRDQHIATIEKHGRIGWQRRSGYNRPSLVETAIPGLCPVSRSKQRLDATC
;
A
#
# COMPACT_ATOMS: atom_id res chain seq x y z
N MET A 1 28.67 -2.35 33.71
CA MET A 1 28.33 -2.66 32.33
C MET A 1 27.01 -1.96 32.00
N VAL A 2 27.00 -1.06 31.04
CA VAL A 2 25.79 -0.34 30.63
C VAL A 2 25.26 -1.03 29.40
N PHE A 3 24.04 -1.59 29.46
CA PHE A 3 23.37 -2.13 28.31
C PHE A 3 22.72 -0.97 27.55
N ALA A 4 23.15 -0.74 26.31
CA ALA A 4 22.42 0.18 25.43
C ALA A 4 21.03 -0.44 25.15
N PRO A 5 19.95 0.34 25.26
CA PRO A 5 18.62 -0.15 24.93
C PRO A 5 18.61 -0.67 23.48
N ARG A 6 18.04 -1.84 23.26
CA ARG A 6 17.82 -2.35 21.90
C ARG A 6 16.90 -1.40 21.18
N ARG A 7 17.39 -0.74 20.15
CA ARG A 7 16.57 0.07 19.24
C ARG A 7 16.12 -0.81 18.08
N TRP A 8 14.86 -1.03 18.00
CA TRP A 8 14.25 -1.69 16.85
C TRP A 8 14.29 -0.76 15.64
N ARG A 9 14.37 -1.33 14.47
CA ARG A 9 14.23 -0.61 13.21
C ARG A 9 13.12 -1.26 12.40
N LYS A 10 12.39 -0.44 11.64
CA LYS A 10 11.40 -0.91 10.69
C LYS A 10 12.02 -0.99 9.31
N LEU A 11 11.72 -2.05 8.61
CA LEU A 11 12.08 -2.24 7.21
C LEU A 11 10.80 -2.07 6.38
N HIS A 12 10.75 -1.03 5.59
CA HIS A 12 9.68 -0.79 4.63
C HIS A 12 10.12 -1.30 3.28
N LEU A 13 9.27 -2.07 2.64
CA LEU A 13 9.59 -2.69 1.37
C LEU A 13 8.52 -2.39 0.34
N GLY A 14 8.98 -2.10 -0.87
CA GLY A 14 8.22 -2.15 -2.07
C GLY A 14 8.55 -3.42 -2.86
N VAL A 15 7.59 -4.34 -3.14
CA VAL A 15 7.79 -5.62 -3.87
C VAL A 15 6.89 -5.69 -5.08
N ASP A 16 7.37 -6.16 -6.20
CA ASP A 16 6.59 -6.45 -7.41
C ASP A 16 5.73 -7.71 -7.20
N ALA A 17 4.37 -7.62 -7.21
CA ALA A 17 3.50 -8.76 -6.92
C ALA A 17 3.47 -9.83 -8.03
N ASP A 18 4.01 -9.54 -9.20
CA ASP A 18 4.07 -10.51 -10.28
C ASP A 18 5.43 -11.23 -10.32
N THR A 19 6.53 -10.51 -10.07
CA THR A 19 7.88 -11.07 -10.06
C THR A 19 8.41 -11.44 -8.68
N HIS A 20 7.76 -10.91 -7.62
CA HIS A 20 8.21 -11.01 -6.23
C HIS A 20 9.59 -10.37 -5.95
N GLU A 21 10.03 -9.48 -6.81
CA GLU A 21 11.27 -8.73 -6.62
C GLU A 21 11.03 -7.52 -5.71
N VAL A 22 11.99 -7.25 -4.83
CA VAL A 22 12.01 -6.01 -4.05
C VAL A 22 12.45 -4.87 -4.96
N VAL A 23 11.59 -3.86 -5.12
CA VAL A 23 11.82 -2.70 -6.01
C VAL A 23 12.08 -1.40 -5.26
N ALA A 24 11.74 -1.37 -3.98
CA ALA A 24 11.99 -0.24 -3.10
C ALA A 24 12.27 -0.72 -1.68
N VAL A 25 13.18 -0.05 -0.99
CA VAL A 25 13.57 -0.39 0.38
C VAL A 25 13.82 0.88 1.17
N GLU A 26 13.28 0.94 2.39
CA GLU A 26 13.58 2.00 3.34
C GLU A 26 13.75 1.41 4.74
N LEU A 27 14.74 1.88 5.48
CA LEU A 27 15.02 1.46 6.85
C LEU A 27 14.87 2.65 7.78
N THR A 28 13.88 2.60 8.67
CA THR A 28 13.57 3.68 9.60
C THR A 28 13.72 3.25 11.06
N GLN A 29 13.60 4.20 11.96
CA GLN A 29 13.42 3.92 13.38
C GLN A 29 12.01 3.38 13.63
N ASP A 30 11.81 2.73 14.75
CA ASP A 30 10.53 2.08 15.11
C ASP A 30 9.37 3.05 15.37
N ASP A 31 9.67 4.31 15.64
CA ASP A 31 8.69 5.38 15.84
C ASP A 31 8.18 6.03 14.53
N VAL A 32 8.81 5.72 13.39
CA VAL A 32 8.38 6.25 12.09
C VAL A 32 7.17 5.48 11.57
N GLY A 33 6.12 6.20 11.21
CA GLY A 33 4.89 5.62 10.64
C GLY A 33 5.08 5.11 9.21
N ASP A 34 4.49 3.98 8.90
CA ASP A 34 4.62 3.34 7.58
C ASP A 34 4.10 4.23 6.43
N VAL A 35 3.01 4.97 6.69
CA VAL A 35 2.43 5.93 5.74
C VAL A 35 3.42 7.05 5.38
N SER A 36 4.24 7.49 6.32
CA SER A 36 5.22 8.56 6.12
C SER A 36 6.31 8.18 5.12
N GLU A 37 6.63 6.89 5.01
CA GLU A 37 7.71 6.38 4.17
C GLU A 37 7.23 6.00 2.76
N LEU A 38 5.92 5.97 2.53
CA LEU A 38 5.36 5.59 1.24
C LEU A 38 5.90 6.47 0.09
N GLY A 39 5.99 7.77 0.31
CA GLY A 39 6.55 8.70 -0.69
C GLY A 39 7.96 8.34 -1.09
N GLY A 40 8.84 8.08 -0.11
CA GLY A 40 10.22 7.65 -0.34
C GLY A 40 10.34 6.31 -1.07
N LEU A 41 9.44 5.37 -0.78
CA LEU A 41 9.38 4.09 -1.50
C LEU A 41 8.95 4.29 -2.96
N LEU A 42 7.92 5.11 -3.19
CA LEU A 42 7.44 5.41 -4.55
C LEU A 42 8.50 6.15 -5.38
N ASP A 43 9.29 7.03 -4.77
CA ASP A 43 10.37 7.76 -5.45
C ASP A 43 11.48 6.82 -5.96
N GLN A 44 11.64 5.64 -5.37
CA GLN A 44 12.60 4.64 -5.82
C GLN A 44 12.13 3.85 -7.06
N VAL A 45 10.84 3.93 -7.39
CA VAL A 45 10.25 3.24 -8.54
C VAL A 45 10.20 4.18 -9.73
N ALA A 46 11.19 4.09 -10.61
CA ALA A 46 11.34 5.00 -11.76
C ALA A 46 10.33 4.76 -12.89
N THR A 47 9.74 3.57 -12.96
CA THR A 47 8.79 3.20 -14.01
C THR A 47 7.34 3.42 -13.55
N PRO A 48 6.41 3.81 -14.45
CA PRO A 48 5.01 3.94 -14.09
C PRO A 48 4.44 2.65 -13.51
N ILE A 49 3.66 2.75 -12.44
CA ILE A 49 2.97 1.61 -11.85
C ILE A 49 1.52 1.55 -12.31
N ALA A 50 1.00 0.36 -12.57
CA ALA A 50 -0.40 0.17 -12.95
C ALA A 50 -1.33 0.19 -11.73
N SER A 51 -0.88 -0.33 -10.60
CA SER A 51 -1.65 -0.28 -9.35
C SER A 51 -0.77 -0.33 -8.11
N LEU A 52 -1.21 0.35 -7.05
CA LEU A 52 -0.72 0.22 -5.69
C LEU A 52 -1.73 -0.57 -4.86
N ILE A 53 -1.28 -1.64 -4.20
CA ILE A 53 -2.09 -2.39 -3.26
C ILE A 53 -1.46 -2.21 -1.87
N ALA A 54 -2.23 -1.79 -0.89
CA ALA A 54 -1.78 -1.63 0.48
C ALA A 54 -2.89 -2.02 1.46
N ASP A 55 -2.55 -2.27 2.72
CA ASP A 55 -3.54 -2.59 3.74
C ASP A 55 -4.32 -1.36 4.23
N GLY A 56 -5.35 -1.57 5.07
CA GLY A 56 -6.20 -0.51 5.56
C GLY A 56 -5.51 0.54 6.45
N ALA A 57 -4.27 0.30 6.89
CA ALA A 57 -3.47 1.29 7.61
C ALA A 57 -3.10 2.47 6.71
N TYR A 58 -3.03 2.24 5.39
CA TYR A 58 -2.76 3.25 4.38
C TYR A 58 -4.02 3.98 3.87
N ASP A 59 -5.21 3.66 4.40
CA ASP A 59 -6.44 4.37 4.01
C ASP A 59 -6.45 5.81 4.52
N GLY A 60 -6.13 6.75 3.66
CA GLY A 60 -6.10 8.17 3.94
C GLY A 60 -5.77 9.00 2.70
N GLU A 61 -6.29 10.24 2.65
CA GLU A 61 -6.11 11.15 1.51
C GLU A 61 -4.64 11.39 1.18
N THR A 62 -3.79 11.54 2.19
CA THR A 62 -2.36 11.77 2.01
C THR A 62 -1.65 10.65 1.24
N VAL A 63 -2.12 9.42 1.37
CA VAL A 63 -1.62 8.27 0.62
C VAL A 63 -2.06 8.35 -0.84
N TYR A 64 -3.33 8.61 -1.08
CA TYR A 64 -3.87 8.78 -2.44
C TYR A 64 -3.19 9.93 -3.17
N ASP A 65 -2.98 11.06 -2.51
CA ASP A 65 -2.27 12.21 -3.08
C ASP A 65 -0.81 11.87 -3.41
N ALA A 66 -0.10 11.20 -2.51
CA ALA A 66 1.30 10.81 -2.71
C ALA A 66 1.48 9.86 -3.91
N VAL A 67 0.50 8.99 -4.15
CA VAL A 67 0.50 8.10 -5.32
C VAL A 67 0.13 8.87 -6.58
N ALA A 68 -0.92 9.67 -6.54
CA ALA A 68 -1.39 10.45 -7.70
C ALA A 68 -0.33 11.45 -8.19
N ASP A 69 0.42 12.07 -7.29
CA ASP A 69 1.50 13.01 -7.64
C ASP A 69 2.64 12.34 -8.41
N ARG A 70 2.91 11.06 -8.16
CA ARG A 70 4.01 10.31 -8.75
C ARG A 70 3.58 9.40 -9.89
N HIS A 71 2.40 8.81 -9.73
CA HIS A 71 1.84 7.81 -10.65
C HIS A 71 0.34 8.08 -10.88
N PRO A 72 -0.01 9.14 -11.63
CA PRO A 72 -1.40 9.59 -11.77
C PRO A 72 -2.33 8.56 -12.41
N GLU A 73 -1.79 7.64 -13.20
CA GLU A 73 -2.58 6.58 -13.86
C GLU A 73 -2.70 5.30 -13.04
N ALA A 74 -2.15 5.27 -11.82
CA ALA A 74 -2.17 4.07 -10.98
C ALA A 74 -3.53 3.85 -10.33
N ASP A 75 -4.01 2.62 -10.38
CA ASP A 75 -5.14 2.17 -9.56
C ASP A 75 -4.68 2.00 -8.11
N ILE A 76 -5.36 2.65 -7.17
CA ILE A 76 -5.04 2.55 -5.75
C ILE A 76 -6.04 1.60 -5.09
N ILE A 77 -5.56 0.46 -4.62
CA ILE A 77 -6.37 -0.62 -4.06
C ILE A 77 -6.07 -0.75 -2.57
N ILE A 78 -6.78 0.02 -1.76
CA ILE A 78 -6.64 0.04 -0.30
C ILE A 78 -8.03 -0.19 0.30
N PRO A 79 -8.19 -1.16 1.24
CA PRO A 79 -9.48 -1.38 1.88
C PRO A 79 -9.83 -0.17 2.77
N PRO A 80 -10.94 0.52 2.50
CA PRO A 80 -11.41 1.59 3.36
C PRO A 80 -11.65 1.10 4.79
N ARG A 81 -11.32 1.93 5.78
CA ARG A 81 -11.60 1.64 7.19
C ARG A 81 -13.11 1.52 7.42
N ALA A 82 -13.50 0.82 8.47
CA ALA A 82 -14.92 0.65 8.82
C ALA A 82 -15.64 1.99 9.07
N THR A 83 -14.89 3.01 9.49
CA THR A 83 -15.36 4.38 9.75
C THR A 83 -15.15 5.33 8.58
N ALA A 84 -14.74 4.83 7.41
CA ALA A 84 -14.48 5.66 6.25
C ALA A 84 -15.77 6.32 5.75
N VAL A 85 -15.68 7.62 5.50
CA VAL A 85 -16.77 8.44 4.97
C VAL A 85 -16.32 8.96 3.61
N PRO A 86 -17.22 9.01 2.60
CA PRO A 86 -16.92 9.63 1.32
C PRO A 86 -16.49 11.10 1.47
N SER A 87 -15.65 11.56 0.57
CA SER A 87 -15.25 12.97 0.51
C SER A 87 -16.44 13.86 0.12
N THR A 88 -16.40 15.11 0.52
CA THR A 88 -17.43 16.10 0.15
C THR A 88 -17.14 16.77 -1.20
N SER A 89 -16.00 16.49 -1.78
CA SER A 89 -15.54 17.00 -3.07
C SER A 89 -15.82 16.00 -4.21
N GLU A 90 -15.10 16.08 -5.29
CA GLU A 90 -15.23 15.14 -6.42
C GLU A 90 -15.00 13.69 -6.00
N ALA A 91 -15.75 12.77 -6.63
CA ALA A 91 -15.65 11.34 -6.34
C ALA A 91 -14.25 10.81 -6.65
N THR A 92 -13.54 10.41 -5.60
CA THR A 92 -12.19 9.88 -5.67
C THR A 92 -12.20 8.34 -5.85
N GLN A 93 -11.04 7.74 -6.15
CA GLN A 93 -10.90 6.29 -6.14
C GLN A 93 -11.31 5.69 -4.79
N ARG A 94 -10.96 6.38 -3.69
CA ARG A 94 -11.34 5.99 -2.33
C ARG A 94 -12.87 5.95 -2.15
N ASP A 95 -13.57 6.95 -2.65
CA ASP A 95 -15.03 7.01 -2.58
C ASP A 95 -15.69 5.89 -3.40
N GLN A 96 -15.11 5.52 -4.54
CA GLN A 96 -15.55 4.39 -5.35
C GLN A 96 -15.40 3.06 -4.58
N HIS A 97 -14.33 2.89 -3.80
CA HIS A 97 -14.16 1.73 -2.94
C HIS A 97 -15.22 1.68 -1.84
N ILE A 98 -15.51 2.81 -1.19
CA ILE A 98 -16.56 2.92 -0.16
C ILE A 98 -17.92 2.54 -0.75
N ALA A 99 -18.30 3.14 -1.88
CA ALA A 99 -19.55 2.84 -2.57
C ALA A 99 -19.66 1.36 -3.00
N THR A 100 -18.55 0.79 -3.45
CA THR A 100 -18.51 -0.64 -3.84
C THR A 100 -18.72 -1.55 -2.64
N ILE A 101 -18.16 -1.20 -1.48
CA ILE A 101 -18.36 -1.96 -0.24
C ILE A 101 -19.81 -1.84 0.24
N GLU A 102 -20.40 -0.65 0.18
CA GLU A 102 -21.81 -0.43 0.53
C GLU A 102 -22.74 -1.28 -0.34
N LYS A 103 -22.46 -1.37 -1.64
CA LYS A 103 -23.29 -2.09 -2.60
C LYS A 103 -23.08 -3.62 -2.59
N HIS A 104 -21.86 -4.09 -2.41
CA HIS A 104 -21.46 -5.50 -2.62
C HIS A 104 -20.84 -6.17 -1.40
N GLY A 105 -20.68 -5.45 -0.30
CA GLY A 105 -19.95 -5.90 0.89
C GLY A 105 -18.44 -5.99 0.66
N ARG A 106 -17.68 -6.23 1.75
CA ARG A 106 -16.21 -6.31 1.69
C ARG A 106 -15.69 -7.43 0.81
N ILE A 107 -16.30 -8.60 0.85
CA ILE A 107 -15.91 -9.74 0.00
C ILE A 107 -16.18 -9.43 -1.48
N GLY A 108 -17.30 -8.80 -1.78
CA GLY A 108 -17.61 -8.34 -3.13
C GLY A 108 -16.64 -7.30 -3.65
N TRP A 109 -16.22 -6.37 -2.81
CA TRP A 109 -15.19 -5.40 -3.12
C TRP A 109 -13.83 -6.06 -3.37
N GLN A 110 -13.38 -6.97 -2.50
CA GLN A 110 -12.11 -7.69 -2.67
C GLN A 110 -12.02 -8.41 -4.02
N ARG A 111 -13.09 -9.10 -4.40
CA ARG A 111 -13.15 -9.81 -5.69
C ARG A 111 -13.09 -8.86 -6.89
N ARG A 112 -13.72 -7.69 -6.79
CA ARG A 112 -13.78 -6.69 -7.87
C ARG A 112 -12.50 -5.87 -7.99
N SER A 113 -11.92 -5.49 -6.87
CA SER A 113 -10.70 -4.68 -6.82
C SER A 113 -9.41 -5.46 -7.08
N GLY A 114 -9.45 -6.78 -6.94
CA GLY A 114 -8.24 -7.61 -7.02
C GLY A 114 -7.38 -7.61 -5.75
N TYR A 115 -7.93 -7.14 -4.62
CA TYR A 115 -7.23 -7.06 -3.34
C TYR A 115 -6.80 -8.43 -2.77
N ASN A 116 -7.25 -9.53 -3.31
CA ASN A 116 -6.93 -10.89 -2.84
C ASN A 116 -5.44 -11.30 -2.98
N ARG A 117 -4.58 -10.42 -3.45
CA ARG A 117 -3.16 -10.71 -3.73
C ARG A 117 -2.15 -10.47 -2.61
N PRO A 118 -2.42 -9.75 -1.49
CA PRO A 118 -1.44 -9.63 -0.41
C PRO A 118 -1.00 -10.98 0.18
N SER A 119 -1.87 -11.98 0.15
CA SER A 119 -1.55 -13.33 0.66
C SER A 119 -0.50 -14.10 -0.16
N LEU A 120 -0.24 -13.71 -1.42
CA LEU A 120 0.79 -14.35 -2.24
C LEU A 120 2.21 -13.96 -1.84
N VAL A 121 2.34 -12.94 -1.06
CA VAL A 121 3.60 -12.32 -0.66
C VAL A 121 4.04 -12.78 0.71
N GLU A 122 3.12 -13.00 1.63
CA GLU A 122 3.41 -13.69 2.89
C GLU A 122 4.02 -15.08 2.65
N THR A 123 3.73 -15.70 1.50
CA THR A 123 4.29 -16.99 1.10
C THR A 123 5.67 -16.89 0.46
N ALA A 124 6.04 -15.77 -0.13
CA ALA A 124 7.33 -15.63 -0.81
C ALA A 124 8.49 -15.39 0.17
N ILE A 125 8.26 -14.61 1.24
CA ILE A 125 9.28 -14.36 2.28
C ILE A 125 8.56 -14.20 3.63
N PRO A 126 8.62 -15.17 4.53
CA PRO A 126 8.04 -15.05 5.87
C PRO A 126 8.57 -13.81 6.60
N GLY A 127 7.68 -12.85 6.89
CA GLY A 127 8.02 -11.62 7.61
C GLY A 127 8.37 -10.40 6.75
N LEU A 128 8.19 -10.47 5.45
CA LEU A 128 8.38 -9.33 4.54
C LEU A 128 7.11 -9.02 3.76
N CYS A 129 6.91 -7.75 3.47
CA CYS A 129 5.71 -7.24 2.81
C CYS A 129 5.95 -6.97 1.32
N PRO A 130 5.03 -7.31 0.48
CA PRO A 130 5.19 -7.34 -0.98
C PRO A 130 4.66 -6.19 -1.81
N VAL A 131 5.30 -5.97 -2.92
CA VAL A 131 5.02 -4.97 -3.96
C VAL A 131 5.11 -5.56 -5.34
N SER A 132 4.28 -5.21 -6.23
CA SER A 132 4.09 -5.84 -7.56
C SER A 132 4.45 -5.02 -8.79
N ARG A 133 4.99 -5.69 -9.78
CA ARG A 133 5.47 -5.16 -11.04
C ARG A 133 5.19 -6.00 -12.30
N SER A 134 4.19 -6.05 -13.01
CA SER A 134 4.27 -6.17 -14.45
C SER A 134 3.07 -5.48 -15.03
N LYS A 135 3.30 -4.56 -15.87
CA LYS A 135 2.40 -3.43 -15.99
C LYS A 135 2.00 -2.92 -14.60
N GLN A 136 2.81 -3.14 -13.78
CA GLN A 136 3.33 -2.61 -12.53
C GLN A 136 2.29 -2.31 -11.49
N ARG A 137 2.07 -3.30 -10.66
CA ARG A 137 1.31 -3.21 -9.41
C ARG A 137 2.26 -3.07 -8.25
N LEU A 138 1.97 -2.19 -7.32
CA LEU A 138 2.73 -1.98 -6.09
C LEU A 138 1.91 -2.37 -4.86
N ASP A 139 2.49 -3.21 -4.01
CA ASP A 139 2.00 -3.50 -2.66
C ASP A 139 2.91 -2.85 -1.63
N ALA A 140 2.38 -2.03 -0.74
CA ALA A 140 3.13 -1.42 0.35
C ALA A 140 2.51 -1.78 1.69
N THR A 141 3.20 -2.57 2.46
CA THR A 141 2.88 -2.88 3.85
C THR A 141 4.12 -3.02 4.71
N CYS A 142 3.96 -2.76 5.98
CA CYS A 142 4.82 -3.31 6.99
C CYS A 142 4.20 -3.44 8.32
#